data_6316499f323c1f829d769e9a4ca70b66
#
_entry.id   6316499f323c1f829d769e9a4ca70b66
#
_cell.length_a   1.000
_cell.length_b   1.000
_cell.length_c   1.000
_cell.angle_alpha   90.00
_cell.angle_beta   90.00
_cell.angle_gamma   90.00
#
_symmetry.space_group_name_H-M   'P 1'
#
loop_
_entity.id
_entity.type
_entity.pdbx_description
1 polymer ?
#
loop_
_entity_poly.entity_id
_entity_poly.type
_entity_poly.pdbx_seq_one_letter_code
_entity_poly.pdbx_strand_id
1 'polypeptide(L)'
;MLMKPGHASSGLRWAVPAGLTGLGVYAALDHSVIDRFGVRNWRMEKYPSFHTQADDVLAFLPAAAVYVMDWSGLKAAHSFGNRTLHLMTAELMMLAIVHPLKGITKVERPDGSNFHSFPSGHTAQAFLAASFLQHEYGSKGIGFTIAGYTIATGVGALRILNNKHWVSDVLAGAGIGMLCGELSYHLIGPRKKVPLSVLPYWDKRGPALYARLPF
;
A
#
# COMPACT_ATOMS: atom_id res chain seq x y z
N MET A 1 7.66 33.31 6.73
CA MET A 1 8.22 32.67 5.54
C MET A 1 8.09 31.15 5.78
N LEU A 2 6.97 30.54 5.39
CA LEU A 2 6.70 29.11 5.59
C LEU A 2 7.52 28.33 4.53
N MET A 3 8.47 27.54 4.99
CA MET A 3 9.19 26.60 4.12
C MET A 3 8.17 25.67 3.46
N LYS A 4 8.12 25.67 2.12
CA LYS A 4 7.43 24.62 1.37
C LYS A 4 8.06 23.29 1.76
N PRO A 5 7.26 22.29 2.20
CA PRO A 5 7.80 20.98 2.52
C PRO A 5 8.51 20.43 1.28
N GLY A 6 9.73 19.95 1.47
CA GLY A 6 10.57 19.37 0.42
C GLY A 6 9.82 18.27 -0.30
N HIS A 7 9.31 18.56 -1.48
CA HIS A 7 8.86 17.55 -2.41
C HIS A 7 10.11 16.78 -2.82
N ALA A 8 10.21 15.52 -2.44
CA ALA A 8 11.10 14.61 -3.15
C ALA A 8 10.89 14.86 -4.64
N SER A 9 11.97 15.03 -5.40
CA SER A 9 11.89 15.36 -6.83
C SER A 9 10.85 14.44 -7.47
N SER A 10 9.98 14.98 -8.30
CA SER A 10 8.83 14.23 -8.88
C SER A 10 9.27 12.91 -9.53
N GLY A 11 10.52 12.83 -9.99
CA GLY A 11 11.11 11.61 -10.52
C GLY A 11 11.33 10.49 -9.50
N LEU A 12 11.76 10.79 -8.26
CA LEU A 12 12.04 9.74 -7.25
C LEU A 12 10.77 9.00 -6.80
N ARG A 13 9.62 9.66 -6.79
CA ARG A 13 8.33 9.04 -6.44
C ARG A 13 7.95 7.89 -7.35
N TRP A 14 8.36 7.95 -8.62
CA TRP A 14 8.10 6.90 -9.61
C TRP A 14 9.29 5.97 -9.78
N ALA A 15 10.51 6.51 -9.73
CA ALA A 15 11.73 5.72 -9.96
C ALA A 15 11.97 4.66 -8.89
N VAL A 16 11.77 4.98 -7.59
CA VAL A 16 11.97 4.01 -6.51
C VAL A 16 11.00 2.84 -6.61
N PRO A 17 9.66 3.05 -6.67
CA PRO A 17 8.74 1.91 -6.76
C PRO A 17 8.87 1.15 -8.09
N ALA A 18 9.12 1.81 -9.22
CA ALA A 18 9.38 1.15 -10.49
C ALA A 18 10.66 0.31 -10.44
N GLY A 19 11.73 0.84 -9.82
CA GLY A 19 12.98 0.13 -9.61
C GLY A 19 12.81 -1.11 -8.74
N LEU A 20 12.07 -1.02 -7.62
CA LEU A 20 11.77 -2.16 -6.75
C LEU A 20 10.96 -3.24 -7.48
N THR A 21 9.94 -2.82 -8.24
CA THR A 21 9.14 -3.75 -9.06
C THR A 21 10.01 -4.45 -10.10
N GLY A 22 10.81 -3.68 -10.84
CA GLY A 22 11.71 -4.21 -11.87
C GLY A 22 12.76 -5.16 -11.31
N LEU A 23 13.38 -4.79 -10.17
CA LEU A 23 14.35 -5.64 -9.49
C LEU A 23 13.71 -6.93 -8.98
N GLY A 24 12.50 -6.84 -8.39
CA GLY A 24 11.77 -8.02 -7.93
C GLY A 24 11.40 -8.97 -9.07
N VAL A 25 10.93 -8.43 -10.20
CA VAL A 25 10.64 -9.23 -11.42
C VAL A 25 11.93 -9.86 -11.96
N TYR A 26 13.00 -9.07 -12.10
CA TYR A 26 14.27 -9.57 -12.60
C TYR A 26 14.83 -10.69 -11.71
N ALA A 27 14.86 -10.49 -10.39
CA ALA A 27 15.31 -11.51 -9.44
C ALA A 27 14.41 -12.76 -9.37
N ALA A 28 13.16 -12.66 -9.80
CA ALA A 28 12.26 -13.81 -9.93
C ALA A 28 12.57 -14.64 -11.19
N LEU A 29 13.06 -13.99 -12.25
CA LEU A 29 13.43 -14.62 -13.52
C LEU A 29 14.87 -15.14 -13.51
N ASP A 30 15.79 -14.36 -12.93
CA ASP A 30 17.21 -14.70 -12.83
C ASP A 30 17.63 -14.82 -11.35
N HIS A 31 17.79 -16.05 -10.89
CA HIS A 31 18.10 -16.40 -9.51
C HIS A 31 19.55 -16.12 -9.12
N SER A 32 20.42 -15.70 -10.04
CA SER A 32 21.80 -15.31 -9.77
C SER A 32 21.90 -13.95 -9.10
N VAL A 33 20.90 -13.08 -9.27
CA VAL A 33 20.88 -11.71 -8.71
C VAL A 33 20.61 -11.72 -7.21
N ILE A 34 19.68 -12.58 -6.77
CA ILE A 34 19.38 -12.79 -5.35
C ILE A 34 19.32 -14.28 -5.12
N ASP A 35 20.27 -14.79 -4.33
CA ASP A 35 20.27 -16.20 -3.93
C ASP A 35 19.08 -16.51 -3.01
N ARG A 36 17.92 -16.73 -3.62
CA ARG A 36 16.70 -17.01 -2.89
C ARG A 36 16.78 -18.29 -2.05
N PHE A 37 17.56 -19.27 -2.51
CA PHE A 37 17.73 -20.53 -1.79
C PHE A 37 18.69 -20.37 -0.60
N GLY A 38 19.76 -19.56 -0.74
CA GLY A 38 20.62 -19.21 0.36
C GLY A 38 19.88 -18.46 1.46
N VAL A 39 19.03 -17.48 1.12
CA VAL A 39 18.19 -16.77 2.10
C VAL A 39 17.21 -17.73 2.81
N ARG A 40 16.56 -18.62 2.05
CA ARG A 40 15.65 -19.64 2.63
C ARG A 40 16.42 -20.59 3.57
N ASN A 41 17.60 -21.10 3.14
CA ASN A 41 18.39 -22.03 3.93
C ASN A 41 18.91 -21.37 5.22
N TRP A 42 19.40 -20.11 5.14
CA TRP A 42 19.75 -19.30 6.31
C TRP A 42 18.56 -19.16 7.28
N ARG A 43 17.38 -18.85 6.75
CA ARG A 43 16.15 -18.75 7.55
C ARG A 43 15.83 -20.09 8.23
N MET A 44 15.88 -21.19 7.50
CA MET A 44 15.58 -22.53 8.05
C MET A 44 16.58 -22.95 9.11
N GLU A 45 17.85 -22.57 8.98
CA GLU A 45 18.89 -22.86 9.97
C GLU A 45 18.74 -22.01 11.24
N LYS A 46 18.53 -20.69 11.08
CA LYS A 46 18.54 -19.76 12.22
C LYS A 46 17.19 -19.63 12.93
N TYR A 47 16.09 -19.81 12.21
CA TYR A 47 14.73 -19.59 12.70
C TYR A 47 13.77 -20.71 12.27
N PRO A 48 14.07 -22.01 12.54
CA PRO A 48 13.31 -23.15 12.01
C PRO A 48 11.84 -23.13 12.40
N SER A 49 11.53 -22.73 13.63
CA SER A 49 10.18 -22.73 14.21
C SER A 49 9.50 -21.35 14.18
N PHE A 50 10.13 -20.32 13.57
CA PHE A 50 9.54 -18.98 13.59
C PHE A 50 8.22 -18.95 12.82
N HIS A 51 7.18 -18.49 13.47
CA HIS A 51 5.87 -18.24 12.87
C HIS A 51 5.15 -17.12 13.63
N THR A 52 4.57 -16.18 12.89
CA THR A 52 3.75 -15.11 13.45
C THR A 52 2.65 -14.71 12.48
N GLN A 53 1.53 -14.18 13.01
CA GLN A 53 0.44 -13.57 12.26
C GLN A 53 0.48 -12.03 12.34
N ALA A 54 1.53 -11.46 12.92
CA ALA A 54 1.64 -10.01 13.11
C ALA A 54 1.62 -9.25 11.77
N ASP A 55 2.15 -9.84 10.70
CA ASP A 55 2.15 -9.29 9.35
C ASP A 55 0.74 -9.11 8.75
N ASP A 56 -0.24 -9.92 9.16
CA ASP A 56 -1.64 -9.77 8.73
C ASP A 56 -2.26 -8.46 9.24
N VAL A 57 -1.93 -8.05 10.47
CA VAL A 57 -2.41 -6.81 11.08
C VAL A 57 -1.54 -5.61 10.69
N LEU A 58 -0.22 -5.77 10.73
CA LEU A 58 0.73 -4.70 10.46
C LEU A 58 0.63 -4.18 9.02
N ALA A 59 0.19 -5.02 8.07
CA ALA A 59 0.01 -4.60 6.68
C ALA A 59 -1.01 -3.45 6.52
N PHE A 60 -2.00 -3.37 7.40
CA PHE A 60 -3.04 -2.33 7.36
C PHE A 60 -2.79 -1.18 8.34
N LEU A 61 -1.85 -1.34 9.28
CA LEU A 61 -1.64 -0.38 10.36
C LEU A 61 -1.36 1.05 9.88
N PRO A 62 -0.50 1.32 8.88
CA PRO A 62 -0.26 2.69 8.42
C PRO A 62 -1.53 3.35 7.86
N ALA A 63 -2.38 2.61 7.15
CA ALA A 63 -3.64 3.15 6.63
C ALA A 63 -4.66 3.41 7.76
N ALA A 64 -4.78 2.51 8.73
CA ALA A 64 -5.63 2.69 9.89
C ALA A 64 -5.19 3.91 10.72
N ALA A 65 -3.89 4.11 10.89
CA ALA A 65 -3.31 5.25 11.60
C ALA A 65 -3.75 6.59 11.01
N VAL A 66 -3.89 6.70 9.67
CA VAL A 66 -4.38 7.94 9.01
C VAL A 66 -5.77 8.32 9.55
N TYR A 67 -6.67 7.36 9.67
CA TYR A 67 -8.03 7.64 10.15
C TYR A 67 -8.07 7.91 11.66
N VAL A 68 -7.31 7.17 12.45
CA VAL A 68 -7.24 7.37 13.90
C VAL A 68 -6.65 8.74 14.24
N MET A 69 -5.57 9.13 13.58
CA MET A 69 -4.95 10.45 13.80
C MET A 69 -5.87 11.60 13.39
N ASP A 70 -6.59 11.50 12.27
CA ASP A 70 -7.55 12.53 11.86
C ASP A 70 -8.70 12.65 12.87
N TRP A 71 -9.20 11.53 13.36
CA TRP A 71 -10.24 11.49 14.38
C TRP A 71 -9.76 12.08 15.71
N SER A 72 -8.52 11.85 16.11
CA SER A 72 -7.90 12.43 17.31
C SER A 72 -7.60 13.93 17.22
N GLY A 73 -7.89 14.58 16.07
CA GLY A 73 -7.71 16.02 15.86
C GLY A 73 -6.49 16.40 15.01
N LEU A 74 -5.57 15.48 14.75
CA LEU A 74 -4.46 15.72 13.83
C LEU A 74 -4.97 15.56 12.38
N LYS A 75 -5.44 16.65 11.78
CA LYS A 75 -6.11 16.63 10.47
C LYS A 75 -5.22 16.10 9.35
N ALA A 76 -5.74 15.17 8.55
CA ALA A 76 -5.10 14.68 7.34
C ALA A 76 -5.05 15.75 6.23
N ALA A 77 -4.27 15.52 5.17
CA ALA A 77 -4.15 16.46 4.04
C ALA A 77 -5.46 16.56 3.24
N HIS A 78 -6.21 15.47 3.12
CA HIS A 78 -7.45 15.42 2.37
C HIS A 78 -8.66 15.17 3.27
N SER A 79 -9.87 15.57 2.79
CA SER A 79 -11.13 15.26 3.49
C SER A 79 -11.36 13.75 3.56
N PHE A 80 -12.19 13.31 4.52
CA PHE A 80 -12.52 11.89 4.72
C PHE A 80 -12.93 11.18 3.42
N GLY A 81 -13.85 11.78 2.65
CA GLY A 81 -14.32 11.18 1.39
C GLY A 81 -13.24 11.09 0.31
N ASN A 82 -12.39 12.14 0.18
CA ASN A 82 -11.33 12.14 -0.82
C ASN A 82 -10.24 11.12 -0.48
N ARG A 83 -9.73 11.12 0.76
CA ARG A 83 -8.69 10.14 1.15
C ARG A 83 -9.18 8.71 1.08
N THR A 84 -10.46 8.45 1.46
CA THR A 84 -11.06 7.11 1.32
C THR A 84 -11.14 6.70 -0.15
N LEU A 85 -11.48 7.63 -1.04
CA LEU A 85 -11.49 7.35 -2.48
C LEU A 85 -10.08 7.03 -3.01
N HIS A 86 -9.04 7.78 -2.58
CA HIS A 86 -7.65 7.49 -2.93
C HIS A 86 -7.26 6.08 -2.45
N LEU A 87 -7.54 5.75 -1.19
CA LEU A 87 -7.23 4.44 -0.64
C LEU A 87 -7.95 3.33 -1.41
N MET A 88 -9.26 3.43 -1.59
CA MET A 88 -10.05 2.42 -2.32
C MET A 88 -9.56 2.24 -3.77
N THR A 89 -9.21 3.32 -4.45
CA THR A 89 -8.69 3.25 -5.83
C THR A 89 -7.33 2.54 -5.84
N ALA A 90 -6.42 2.86 -4.91
CA ALA A 90 -5.14 2.20 -4.79
C ALA A 90 -5.30 0.69 -4.51
N GLU A 91 -6.20 0.34 -3.59
CA GLU A 91 -6.51 -1.06 -3.24
C GLU A 91 -7.05 -1.84 -4.45
N LEU A 92 -8.02 -1.28 -5.17
CA LEU A 92 -8.59 -1.91 -6.36
C LEU A 92 -7.53 -2.14 -7.45
N MET A 93 -6.66 -1.15 -7.69
CA MET A 93 -5.55 -1.29 -8.64
C MET A 93 -4.57 -2.36 -8.20
N MET A 94 -4.18 -2.37 -6.92
CA MET A 94 -3.28 -3.38 -6.37
C MET A 94 -3.87 -4.79 -6.51
N LEU A 95 -5.12 -4.99 -6.14
CA LEU A 95 -5.82 -6.27 -6.28
C LEU A 95 -5.88 -6.72 -7.74
N ALA A 96 -6.20 -5.79 -8.67
CA ALA A 96 -6.26 -6.06 -10.10
C ALA A 96 -4.90 -6.42 -10.72
N ILE A 97 -3.79 -6.07 -10.08
CA ILE A 97 -2.44 -6.44 -10.52
C ILE A 97 -1.97 -7.72 -9.82
N VAL A 98 -2.05 -7.76 -8.48
CA VAL A 98 -1.46 -8.85 -7.68
C VAL A 98 -2.16 -10.18 -7.92
N HIS A 99 -3.49 -10.21 -7.97
CA HIS A 99 -4.21 -11.48 -8.10
C HIS A 99 -3.99 -12.17 -9.46
N PRO A 100 -4.11 -11.49 -10.61
CA PRO A 100 -3.80 -12.11 -11.89
C PRO A 100 -2.34 -12.57 -12.00
N LEU A 101 -1.38 -11.75 -11.50
CA LEU A 101 0.02 -12.14 -11.51
C LEU A 101 0.28 -13.44 -10.74
N LYS A 102 -0.35 -13.65 -9.58
CA LYS A 102 -0.25 -14.92 -8.84
C LYS A 102 -0.74 -16.11 -9.66
N GLY A 103 -1.85 -15.97 -10.37
CA GLY A 103 -2.42 -17.01 -11.22
C GLY A 103 -1.58 -17.32 -12.45
N ILE A 104 -0.94 -16.31 -13.03
CA ILE A 104 -0.12 -16.42 -14.25
C ILE A 104 1.27 -16.98 -13.93
N THR A 105 1.93 -16.45 -12.90
CA THR A 105 3.33 -16.78 -12.59
C THR A 105 3.49 -18.16 -11.96
N LYS A 106 2.50 -18.60 -11.18
CA LYS A 106 2.48 -19.90 -10.49
C LYS A 106 3.79 -20.23 -9.76
N VAL A 107 4.41 -19.23 -9.13
CA VAL A 107 5.63 -19.43 -8.35
C VAL A 107 5.30 -20.16 -7.06
N GLU A 108 5.99 -21.27 -6.78
CA GLU A 108 5.86 -22.04 -5.55
C GLU A 108 6.39 -21.23 -4.36
N ARG A 109 5.70 -21.31 -3.22
CA ARG A 109 6.17 -20.67 -1.98
C ARG A 109 7.39 -21.38 -1.41
N PRO A 110 8.26 -20.69 -0.65
CA PRO A 110 9.41 -21.32 0.02
C PRO A 110 9.05 -22.50 0.93
N ASP A 111 7.85 -22.49 1.54
CA ASP A 111 7.34 -23.55 2.41
C ASP A 111 6.59 -24.66 1.65
N GLY A 112 6.48 -24.58 0.34
CA GLY A 112 5.77 -25.57 -0.50
C GLY A 112 4.25 -25.58 -0.37
N SER A 113 3.65 -24.60 0.36
CA SER A 113 2.21 -24.64 0.69
C SER A 113 1.29 -24.43 -0.51
N ASN A 114 1.71 -23.67 -1.51
CA ASN A 114 0.97 -23.41 -2.76
C ASN A 114 1.81 -22.69 -3.82
N PHE A 115 1.23 -22.48 -5.01
CA PHE A 115 1.85 -21.85 -6.19
C PHE A 115 1.44 -20.37 -6.39
N HIS A 116 1.15 -19.64 -5.32
CA HIS A 116 0.75 -18.23 -5.37
C HIS A 116 1.74 -17.32 -4.61
N SER A 117 3.06 -17.57 -4.80
CA SER A 117 4.08 -16.78 -4.09
C SER A 117 4.22 -15.39 -4.68
N PHE A 118 4.44 -15.25 -6.00
CA PHE A 118 4.78 -13.98 -6.65
C PHE A 118 3.55 -13.22 -7.18
N PRO A 119 3.46 -11.91 -6.95
CA PRO A 119 4.18 -11.11 -5.95
C PRO A 119 3.57 -11.23 -4.54
N SER A 120 4.26 -10.72 -3.50
CA SER A 120 3.77 -10.73 -2.12
C SER A 120 2.62 -9.74 -1.92
N GLY A 121 1.41 -10.26 -1.64
CA GLY A 121 0.23 -9.43 -1.42
C GLY A 121 0.28 -8.62 -0.11
N HIS A 122 0.72 -9.23 1.01
CA HIS A 122 0.88 -8.53 2.29
C HIS A 122 1.91 -7.41 2.21
N THR A 123 3.01 -7.64 1.49
CA THR A 123 4.01 -6.57 1.27
C THR A 123 3.44 -5.46 0.41
N ALA A 124 2.70 -5.78 -0.67
CA ALA A 124 2.05 -4.79 -1.51
C ALA A 124 1.05 -3.96 -0.69
N GLN A 125 0.23 -4.59 0.15
CA GLN A 125 -0.71 -3.94 1.06
C GLN A 125 0.00 -2.98 2.02
N ALA A 126 1.07 -3.44 2.67
CA ALA A 126 1.81 -2.64 3.65
C ALA A 126 2.46 -1.41 3.01
N PHE A 127 3.08 -1.56 1.83
CA PHE A 127 3.71 -0.45 1.12
C PHE A 127 2.71 0.52 0.49
N LEU A 128 1.54 0.04 0.05
CA LEU A 128 0.41 0.89 -0.32
C LEU A 128 -0.07 1.72 0.87
N ALA A 129 -0.26 1.09 2.03
CA ALA A 129 -0.68 1.76 3.26
C ALA A 129 0.37 2.79 3.74
N ALA A 130 1.67 2.50 3.59
CA ALA A 130 2.75 3.45 3.89
C ALA A 130 2.76 4.64 2.94
N SER A 131 2.55 4.42 1.63
CA SER A 131 2.40 5.50 0.63
C SER A 131 1.18 6.38 0.95
N PHE A 132 0.05 5.78 1.32
CA PHE A 132 -1.14 6.50 1.75
C PHE A 132 -0.87 7.38 2.99
N LEU A 133 -0.19 6.84 4.02
CA LEU A 133 0.22 7.61 5.21
C LEU A 133 1.15 8.77 4.83
N GLN A 134 2.10 8.55 3.93
CA GLN A 134 3.00 9.58 3.42
C GLN A 134 2.23 10.71 2.73
N HIS A 135 1.24 10.41 1.89
CA HIS A 135 0.45 11.43 1.19
C HIS A 135 -0.40 12.26 2.15
N GLU A 136 -0.95 11.64 3.19
CA GLU A 136 -1.85 12.31 4.13
C GLU A 136 -1.12 13.08 5.25
N TYR A 137 0.09 12.62 5.66
CA TYR A 137 0.80 13.19 6.80
C TYR A 137 2.27 13.55 6.55
N GLY A 138 2.86 13.16 5.43
CA GLY A 138 4.27 13.42 5.14
C GLY A 138 4.64 14.92 5.13
N SER A 139 3.70 15.79 4.75
CA SER A 139 3.88 17.25 4.82
C SER A 139 3.95 17.81 6.25
N LYS A 140 3.46 17.07 7.24
CA LYS A 140 3.49 17.46 8.66
C LYS A 140 4.80 17.06 9.34
N GLY A 141 5.51 16.09 8.79
CA GLY A 141 6.82 15.67 9.29
C GLY A 141 7.30 14.38 8.64
N ILE A 142 8.59 14.31 8.37
CA ILE A 142 9.24 13.13 7.75
C ILE A 142 9.07 11.87 8.60
N GLY A 143 8.85 12.00 9.91
CA GLY A 143 8.66 10.89 10.83
C GLY A 143 7.48 9.98 10.46
N PHE A 144 6.38 10.53 9.91
CA PHE A 144 5.25 9.74 9.43
C PHE A 144 5.62 8.85 8.25
N THR A 145 6.39 9.40 7.31
CA THR A 145 6.91 8.64 6.16
C THR A 145 7.84 7.52 6.62
N ILE A 146 8.81 7.83 7.48
CA ILE A 146 9.76 6.85 8.02
C ILE A 146 9.00 5.75 8.77
N ALA A 147 8.08 6.09 9.67
CA ALA A 147 7.30 5.12 10.43
C ALA A 147 6.49 4.19 9.52
N GLY A 148 5.79 4.73 8.52
CA GLY A 148 5.00 3.95 7.57
C GLY A 148 5.86 2.94 6.82
N TYR A 149 6.96 3.38 6.22
CA TYR A 149 7.84 2.49 5.44
C TYR A 149 8.65 1.53 6.32
N THR A 150 8.96 1.88 7.57
CA THR A 150 9.56 0.94 8.53
C THR A 150 8.61 -0.21 8.84
N ILE A 151 7.33 0.08 9.11
CA ILE A 151 6.31 -0.95 9.31
C ILE A 151 6.17 -1.83 8.07
N ALA A 152 6.06 -1.22 6.88
CA ALA A 152 5.92 -1.96 5.63
C ALA A 152 7.13 -2.86 5.34
N THR A 153 8.36 -2.38 5.60
CA THR A 153 9.58 -3.18 5.49
C THR A 153 9.58 -4.34 6.49
N GLY A 154 9.13 -4.08 7.72
CA GLY A 154 8.93 -5.11 8.75
C GLY A 154 7.98 -6.21 8.28
N VAL A 155 6.84 -5.84 7.67
CA VAL A 155 5.91 -6.81 7.08
C VAL A 155 6.62 -7.65 6.01
N GLY A 156 7.37 -7.04 5.08
CA GLY A 156 8.14 -7.76 4.08
C GLY A 156 9.14 -8.76 4.70
N ALA A 157 9.87 -8.33 5.74
CA ALA A 157 10.79 -9.20 6.48
C ALA A 157 10.05 -10.37 7.16
N LEU A 158 8.90 -10.12 7.79
CA LEU A 158 8.08 -11.17 8.40
C LEU A 158 7.57 -12.18 7.37
N ARG A 159 7.26 -11.76 6.13
CA ARG A 159 6.87 -12.70 5.06
C ARG A 159 8.00 -13.66 4.69
N ILE A 160 9.26 -13.18 4.70
CA ILE A 160 10.45 -14.03 4.50
C ILE A 160 10.66 -14.93 5.71
N LEU A 161 10.61 -14.38 6.94
CA LEU A 161 10.78 -15.13 8.17
C LEU A 161 9.67 -16.18 8.40
N ASN A 162 8.45 -15.92 7.97
CA ASN A 162 7.34 -16.89 7.96
C ASN A 162 7.49 -17.96 6.86
N ASN A 163 8.55 -17.91 6.04
CA ASN A 163 8.79 -18.82 4.91
C ASN A 163 7.67 -18.81 3.84
N LYS A 164 6.93 -17.69 3.74
CA LYS A 164 5.76 -17.56 2.83
C LYS A 164 6.09 -16.94 1.49
N HIS A 165 7.15 -16.15 1.42
CA HIS A 165 7.53 -15.42 0.21
C HIS A 165 9.05 -15.38 0.03
N TRP A 166 9.47 -15.37 -1.23
CA TRP A 166 10.85 -15.11 -1.64
C TRP A 166 11.17 -13.62 -1.54
N VAL A 167 12.47 -13.27 -1.48
CA VAL A 167 12.89 -11.85 -1.48
C VAL A 167 12.40 -11.13 -2.74
N SER A 168 12.43 -11.79 -3.90
CA SER A 168 11.90 -11.27 -5.17
C SER A 168 10.42 -10.89 -5.09
N ASP A 169 9.59 -11.72 -4.41
CA ASP A 169 8.16 -11.47 -4.24
C ASP A 169 7.91 -10.24 -3.37
N VAL A 170 8.74 -10.06 -2.33
CA VAL A 170 8.68 -8.94 -1.40
C VAL A 170 9.06 -7.65 -2.11
N LEU A 171 10.14 -7.64 -2.90
CA LEU A 171 10.57 -6.47 -3.67
C LEU A 171 9.51 -6.05 -4.71
N ALA A 172 9.01 -7.01 -5.48
CA ALA A 172 7.95 -6.72 -6.46
C ALA A 172 6.67 -6.23 -5.77
N GLY A 173 6.27 -6.86 -4.67
CA GLY A 173 5.13 -6.44 -3.87
C GLY A 173 5.28 -5.02 -3.34
N ALA A 174 6.44 -4.68 -2.77
CA ALA A 174 6.74 -3.34 -2.28
C ALA A 174 6.59 -2.28 -3.38
N GLY A 175 7.21 -2.52 -4.54
CA GLY A 175 7.11 -1.61 -5.68
C GLY A 175 5.68 -1.45 -6.20
N ILE A 176 4.95 -2.55 -6.38
CA ILE A 176 3.54 -2.51 -6.83
C ILE A 176 2.66 -1.73 -5.85
N GLY A 177 2.78 -1.99 -4.53
CA GLY A 177 2.01 -1.27 -3.52
C GLY A 177 2.25 0.24 -3.55
N MET A 178 3.52 0.66 -3.60
CA MET A 178 3.90 2.07 -3.72
C MET A 178 3.37 2.68 -5.03
N LEU A 179 3.51 2.00 -6.18
CA LEU A 179 3.00 2.50 -7.47
C LEU A 179 1.48 2.71 -7.44
N CYS A 180 0.73 1.78 -6.88
CA CYS A 180 -0.73 1.91 -6.76
C CYS A 180 -1.10 3.09 -5.85
N GLY A 181 -0.38 3.28 -4.73
CA GLY A 181 -0.52 4.45 -3.87
C GLY A 181 -0.29 5.75 -4.64
N GLU A 182 0.90 5.93 -5.24
CA GLU A 182 1.25 7.14 -6.00
C GLU A 182 0.27 7.40 -7.15
N LEU A 183 -0.11 6.35 -7.91
CA LEU A 183 -1.00 6.46 -9.05
C LEU A 183 -2.40 6.92 -8.65
N SER A 184 -2.93 6.48 -7.50
CA SER A 184 -4.24 6.90 -7.01
C SER A 184 -4.30 8.40 -6.78
N TYR A 185 -3.24 9.00 -6.19
CA TYR A 185 -3.17 10.44 -5.97
C TYR A 185 -2.89 11.23 -7.26
N HIS A 186 -2.25 10.61 -8.24
CA HIS A 186 -2.03 11.22 -9.55
C HIS A 186 -3.32 11.26 -10.40
N LEU A 187 -4.10 10.18 -10.41
CA LEU A 187 -5.31 10.05 -11.22
C LEU A 187 -6.51 10.80 -10.64
N ILE A 188 -6.64 10.79 -9.31
CA ILE A 188 -7.73 11.45 -8.60
C ILE A 188 -7.23 12.82 -8.13
N GLY A 189 -7.07 13.78 -9.01
CA GLY A 189 -6.66 15.13 -8.63
C GLY A 189 -7.57 15.77 -7.55
N PRO A 190 -7.21 16.92 -6.98
CA PRO A 190 -7.99 17.58 -5.94
C PRO A 190 -9.41 17.84 -6.48
N ARG A 191 -10.37 17.06 -6.00
CA ARG A 191 -11.78 17.34 -6.31
C ARG A 191 -12.15 18.69 -5.73
N LYS A 192 -12.54 19.63 -6.57
CA LYS A 192 -13.31 20.78 -6.09
C LYS A 192 -14.45 20.24 -5.26
N LYS A 193 -14.63 20.77 -4.04
CA LYS A 193 -15.77 20.42 -3.20
C LYS A 193 -17.01 20.72 -4.04
N VAL A 194 -17.62 19.71 -4.62
CA VAL A 194 -18.98 19.82 -5.11
C VAL A 194 -19.82 19.67 -3.85
N PRO A 195 -20.45 20.71 -3.33
CA PRO A 195 -21.30 20.59 -2.16
C PRO A 195 -22.55 19.83 -2.57
N LEU A 196 -22.50 18.49 -2.46
CA LEU A 196 -23.72 17.69 -2.52
C LEU A 196 -24.51 18.02 -1.24
N SER A 197 -25.51 18.85 -1.37
CA SER A 197 -26.47 19.07 -0.30
C SER A 197 -27.65 18.12 -0.51
N VAL A 198 -27.74 17.12 0.36
CA VAL A 198 -28.90 16.26 0.47
C VAL A 198 -29.75 16.79 1.63
N LEU A 199 -30.94 17.31 1.31
CA LEU A 199 -31.86 17.81 2.32
C LEU A 199 -33.11 16.89 2.34
N PRO A 200 -33.55 16.46 3.53
CA PRO A 200 -34.83 15.83 3.65
C PRO A 200 -35.92 16.85 3.27
N TYR A 201 -36.78 16.49 2.38
CA TYR A 201 -37.87 17.29 1.95
C TYR A 201 -39.18 16.54 2.18
N TRP A 202 -40.18 17.26 2.65
CA TRP A 202 -41.54 16.71 2.88
C TRP A 202 -42.54 17.37 1.94
N ASP A 203 -43.15 16.60 1.11
CA ASP A 203 -44.16 17.08 0.18
C ASP A 203 -45.51 16.33 0.42
N LYS A 204 -46.57 16.72 -0.30
CA LYS A 204 -47.92 16.12 -0.18
C LYS A 204 -47.96 14.61 -0.49
N ARG A 205 -46.91 14.05 -1.06
CA ARG A 205 -46.73 12.62 -1.38
C ARG A 205 -45.92 11.85 -0.33
N GLY A 206 -45.39 12.54 0.70
CA GLY A 206 -44.60 11.94 1.77
C GLY A 206 -43.15 12.40 1.79
N PRO A 207 -42.29 11.70 2.58
CA PRO A 207 -40.86 12.06 2.70
C PRO A 207 -40.11 11.80 1.40
N ALA A 208 -39.33 12.79 0.97
CA ALA A 208 -38.46 12.74 -0.20
C ALA A 208 -37.06 13.27 0.14
N LEU A 209 -36.07 12.89 -0.65
CA LEU A 209 -34.69 13.42 -0.55
C LEU A 209 -34.46 14.36 -1.74
N TYR A 210 -34.12 15.62 -1.43
CA TYR A 210 -33.72 16.59 -2.43
C TYR A 210 -32.19 16.63 -2.50
N ALA A 211 -31.64 16.24 -3.66
CA ALA A 211 -30.19 16.31 -3.92
C ALA A 211 -29.92 17.47 -4.89
N ARG A 212 -29.14 18.46 -4.47
CA ARG A 212 -28.67 19.55 -5.33
C ARG A 212 -27.21 19.31 -5.72
N LEU A 213 -26.94 19.14 -7.01
CA LEU A 213 -25.64 19.23 -7.62
C LEU A 213 -25.48 20.65 -8.18
N PRO A 214 -24.57 21.50 -7.67
CA PRO A 214 -24.22 22.74 -8.34
C PRO A 214 -23.41 22.41 -9.60
N PHE A 215 -23.87 22.89 -10.70
CA PHE A 215 -23.15 22.88 -11.96
C PHE A 215 -22.12 24.00 -11.99
#